data_e3ae545dad943625c3504185c38cc3db
#
_entry.id   e3ae545dad943625c3504185c38cc3db
#
_cell.length_a   1.000
_cell.length_b   1.000
_cell.length_c   1.000
_cell.angle_alpha   90.00
_cell.angle_beta   90.00
_cell.angle_gamma   90.00
#
_symmetry.space_group_name_H-M   'P 1'
#
loop_
_entity.id
_entity.type
_entity.pdbx_description
1 polymer ?
#
loop_
_entity_poly.entity_id
_entity_poly.type
_entity_poly.pdbx_seq_one_letter_code
_entity_poly.pdbx_strand_id
1 'polypeptide(L)'
;YYSIWMALVVVAGVVLMLHIIKKVGGSSAKFFIQQQKAIGKTEGFVEEMMNGQKVIKVFCHEEESEKAFDAINDELFHVSETANKYANTLGPILNNIGNLLYVAVALAGSLFLMFKVPNLSISRLPFSISIVVPFLNMTKQFAGNINQVSQQINAVVMGMAGAERIFNLIDEEPEMD
;
A
#
# COMPACT_ATOMS: atom_id res chain seq x y z
N TYR A 1 21.96 -19.51 -8.69
CA TYR A 1 23.38 -19.77 -8.88
C TYR A 1 23.97 -20.60 -7.72
N TYR A 2 23.71 -20.19 -6.48
CA TYR A 2 24.25 -20.82 -5.27
C TYR A 2 23.50 -22.05 -4.78
N SER A 3 22.16 -22.05 -4.80
CA SER A 3 21.33 -23.20 -4.42
C SER A 3 19.91 -23.07 -4.98
N ILE A 4 19.46 -24.06 -5.72
CA ILE A 4 18.10 -24.11 -6.27
C ILE A 4 17.08 -24.34 -5.15
N TRP A 5 17.39 -25.16 -4.17
CA TRP A 5 16.50 -25.46 -3.05
C TRP A 5 16.18 -24.23 -2.21
N MET A 6 17.22 -23.43 -1.88
CA MET A 6 17.04 -22.17 -1.16
C MET A 6 16.26 -21.16 -1.98
N ALA A 7 16.51 -21.09 -3.29
CA ALA A 7 15.78 -20.21 -4.21
C ALA A 7 14.29 -20.56 -4.25
N LEU A 8 13.91 -21.83 -4.26
CA LEU A 8 12.51 -22.28 -4.22
C LEU A 8 11.80 -21.81 -2.95
N VAL A 9 12.44 -21.89 -1.79
CA VAL A 9 11.87 -21.40 -0.52
C VAL A 9 11.62 -19.89 -0.60
N VAL A 10 12.58 -19.13 -1.12
CA VAL A 10 12.43 -17.67 -1.29
C VAL A 10 11.32 -17.34 -2.27
N VAL A 11 11.26 -18.00 -3.43
CA VAL A 11 10.22 -17.80 -4.44
C VAL A 11 8.83 -18.08 -3.87
N ALA A 12 8.67 -19.17 -3.11
CA ALA A 12 7.39 -19.48 -2.46
C ALA A 12 6.95 -18.35 -1.50
N GLY A 13 7.89 -17.83 -0.70
CA GLY A 13 7.60 -16.69 0.19
C GLY A 13 7.27 -15.41 -0.55
N VAL A 14 7.96 -15.12 -1.64
CA VAL A 14 7.67 -13.95 -2.50
C VAL A 14 6.28 -14.06 -3.13
N VAL A 15 5.90 -15.21 -3.64
CA VAL A 15 4.55 -15.44 -4.20
C VAL A 15 3.48 -15.19 -3.12
N LEU A 16 3.72 -15.65 -1.89
CA LEU A 16 2.84 -15.38 -0.75
C LEU A 16 2.75 -13.86 -0.46
N MET A 17 3.87 -13.16 -0.44
CA MET A 17 3.90 -11.70 -0.25
C MET A 17 3.08 -10.98 -1.34
N LEU A 18 3.29 -11.31 -2.60
CA LEU A 18 2.58 -10.71 -3.73
C LEU A 18 1.07 -10.98 -3.65
N HIS A 19 0.68 -12.18 -3.24
CA HIS A 19 -0.74 -12.50 -3.04
C HIS A 19 -1.40 -11.64 -1.95
N ILE A 20 -0.71 -11.42 -0.84
CA ILE A 20 -1.19 -10.59 0.26
C ILE A 20 -1.24 -9.11 -0.16
N ILE A 21 -0.21 -8.61 -0.86
CA ILE A 21 -0.21 -7.24 -1.41
C ILE A 21 -1.41 -7.03 -2.32
N LYS A 22 -1.69 -7.96 -3.24
CA LYS A 22 -2.83 -7.86 -4.15
C LYS A 22 -4.17 -7.84 -3.40
N LYS A 23 -4.32 -8.66 -2.37
CA LYS A 23 -5.56 -8.75 -1.59
C LYS A 23 -5.81 -7.54 -0.70
N VAL A 24 -4.78 -7.05 -0.01
CA VAL A 24 -4.90 -5.93 0.95
C VAL A 24 -4.76 -4.58 0.24
N GLY A 25 -3.80 -4.45 -0.67
CA GLY A 25 -3.52 -3.19 -1.39
C GLY A 25 -4.65 -2.74 -2.30
N GLY A 26 -5.32 -3.67 -2.99
CA GLY A 26 -6.48 -3.36 -3.83
C GLY A 26 -7.65 -2.76 -3.06
N SER A 27 -7.86 -3.20 -1.82
CA SER A 27 -8.90 -2.65 -0.92
C SER A 27 -8.53 -1.24 -0.45
N SER A 28 -7.26 -0.98 -0.15
CA SER A 28 -6.78 0.34 0.30
C SER A 28 -7.05 1.44 -0.73
N ALA A 29 -6.79 1.20 -2.00
CA ALA A 29 -7.00 2.18 -3.07
C ALA A 29 -8.47 2.64 -3.15
N LYS A 30 -9.42 1.71 -3.03
CA LYS A 30 -10.86 2.03 -3.02
C LYS A 30 -11.23 2.98 -1.87
N PHE A 31 -10.73 2.71 -0.67
CA PHE A 31 -11.04 3.54 0.51
C PHE A 31 -10.38 4.91 0.43
N PHE A 32 -9.19 5.03 -0.15
CA PHE A 32 -8.56 6.33 -0.40
C PHE A 32 -9.36 7.19 -1.39
N ILE A 33 -9.91 6.60 -2.45
CA ILE A 33 -10.77 7.33 -3.39
C ILE A 33 -12.03 7.84 -2.66
N GLN A 34 -12.63 7.02 -1.80
CA GLN A 34 -13.78 7.43 -1.00
C GLN A 34 -13.43 8.56 -0.03
N GLN A 35 -12.27 8.49 0.63
CA GLN A 35 -11.76 9.54 1.50
C GLN A 35 -11.59 10.86 0.74
N GLN A 36 -10.97 10.84 -0.44
CA GLN A 36 -10.80 12.05 -1.26
C GLN A 36 -12.13 12.68 -1.67
N LYS A 37 -13.16 11.87 -1.97
CA LYS A 37 -14.50 12.37 -2.25
C LYS A 37 -15.14 13.02 -1.02
N ALA A 38 -14.99 12.41 0.16
CA ALA A 38 -15.51 12.97 1.40
C ALA A 38 -14.79 14.26 1.80
N ILE A 39 -13.47 14.36 1.60
CA ILE A 39 -12.71 15.60 1.79
C ILE A 39 -13.26 16.70 0.88
N GLY A 40 -13.38 16.44 -0.43
CA GLY A 40 -13.90 17.43 -1.36
C GLY A 40 -15.34 17.88 -1.04
N LYS A 41 -16.21 16.98 -0.53
CA LYS A 41 -17.55 17.32 -0.05
C LYS A 41 -17.50 18.24 1.17
N THR A 42 -16.60 17.97 2.12
CA THR A 42 -16.41 18.80 3.32
C THR A 42 -15.86 20.17 2.95
N GLU A 43 -14.84 20.23 2.09
CA GLU A 43 -14.26 21.48 1.59
C GLU A 43 -15.31 22.34 0.86
N GLY A 44 -16.10 21.74 -0.04
CA GLY A 44 -17.17 22.43 -0.76
C GLY A 44 -18.24 22.98 0.18
N PHE A 45 -18.64 22.21 1.21
CA PHE A 45 -19.58 22.68 2.22
C PHE A 45 -19.02 23.85 3.02
N VAL A 46 -17.76 23.78 3.45
CA VAL A 46 -17.10 24.89 4.18
C VAL A 46 -17.03 26.14 3.31
N GLU A 47 -16.68 26.02 2.05
CA GLU A 47 -16.64 27.15 1.11
C GLU A 47 -18.04 27.79 0.93
N GLU A 48 -19.09 26.97 0.76
CA GLU A 48 -20.47 27.43 0.66
C GLU A 48 -20.91 28.19 1.92
N MET A 49 -20.63 27.63 3.11
CA MET A 49 -20.98 28.25 4.39
C MET A 49 -20.21 29.55 4.62
N MET A 50 -18.92 29.60 4.24
CA MET A 50 -18.12 30.82 4.33
C MET A 50 -18.67 31.94 3.40
N ASN A 51 -19.00 31.60 2.17
CA ASN A 51 -19.58 32.55 1.22
C ASN A 51 -21.00 32.98 1.63
N GLY A 52 -21.80 32.08 2.17
CA GLY A 52 -23.15 32.31 2.67
C GLY A 52 -23.25 32.86 4.09
N GLN A 53 -22.15 33.15 4.78
CA GLN A 53 -22.12 33.48 6.21
C GLN A 53 -23.07 34.61 6.61
N LYS A 54 -23.18 35.65 5.77
CA LYS A 54 -24.09 36.78 6.03
C LYS A 54 -25.56 36.35 6.04
N VAL A 55 -25.92 35.43 5.13
CA VAL A 55 -27.29 34.91 5.02
C VAL A 55 -27.62 34.05 6.24
N ILE A 56 -26.69 33.12 6.60
CA ILE A 56 -26.84 32.26 7.78
C ILE A 56 -27.10 33.13 9.04
N LYS A 57 -26.30 34.17 9.22
CA LYS A 57 -26.42 35.10 10.37
C LYS A 57 -27.76 35.87 10.37
N VAL A 58 -28.21 36.35 9.22
CA VAL A 58 -29.48 37.14 9.13
C VAL A 58 -30.70 36.26 9.45
N PHE A 59 -30.66 34.99 9.05
CA PHE A 59 -31.75 34.02 9.27
C PHE A 59 -31.59 33.18 10.56
N CYS A 60 -30.52 33.39 11.33
CA CYS A 60 -30.21 32.67 12.56
C CYS A 60 -30.15 31.13 12.33
N HIS A 61 -29.57 30.68 11.19
CA HIS A 61 -29.45 29.26 10.80
C HIS A 61 -28.11 28.63 11.19
N GLU A 62 -27.42 29.18 12.20
CA GLU A 62 -26.12 28.66 12.63
C GLU A 62 -26.20 27.22 13.13
N GLU A 63 -27.20 26.92 13.98
CA GLU A 63 -27.36 25.59 14.57
C GLU A 63 -27.69 24.51 13.50
N GLU A 64 -28.46 24.89 12.47
CA GLU A 64 -28.78 23.99 11.35
C GLU A 64 -27.54 23.72 10.48
N SER A 65 -26.73 24.77 10.25
CA SER A 65 -25.47 24.65 9.51
C SER A 65 -24.45 23.81 10.24
N GLU A 66 -24.37 23.94 11.58
CA GLU A 66 -23.51 23.11 12.44
C GLU A 66 -23.93 21.65 12.38
N LYS A 67 -25.22 21.34 12.52
CA LYS A 67 -25.72 19.96 12.39
C LYS A 67 -25.44 19.35 11.01
N ALA A 68 -25.57 20.16 9.94
CA ALA A 68 -25.26 19.70 8.59
C ALA A 68 -23.76 19.44 8.42
N PHE A 69 -22.91 20.30 9.01
CA PHE A 69 -21.47 20.09 9.02
C PHE A 69 -21.09 18.82 9.79
N ASP A 70 -21.65 18.61 10.97
CA ASP A 70 -21.38 17.42 11.79
C ASP A 70 -21.68 16.13 11.04
N ALA A 71 -22.81 16.08 10.31
CA ALA A 71 -23.16 14.90 9.51
C ALA A 71 -22.12 14.62 8.38
N ILE A 72 -21.62 15.68 7.73
CA ILE A 72 -20.58 15.55 6.68
C ILE A 72 -19.25 15.17 7.29
N ASN A 73 -18.89 15.75 8.45
CA ASN A 73 -17.68 15.46 9.17
C ASN A 73 -17.65 14.02 9.72
N ASP A 74 -18.78 13.51 10.20
CA ASP A 74 -18.91 12.12 10.64
C ASP A 74 -18.71 11.14 9.46
N GLU A 75 -19.26 11.46 8.30
CA GLU A 75 -19.02 10.68 7.07
C GLU A 75 -17.51 10.66 6.73
N LEU A 76 -16.86 11.83 6.74
CA LEU A 76 -15.43 11.98 6.50
C LEU A 76 -14.62 11.19 7.54
N PHE A 77 -14.98 11.25 8.82
CA PHE A 77 -14.31 10.53 9.89
C PHE A 77 -14.34 9.01 9.64
N HIS A 78 -15.49 8.43 9.40
CA HIS A 78 -15.63 6.98 9.19
C HIS A 78 -14.90 6.48 7.96
N VAL A 79 -14.95 7.24 6.85
CA VAL A 79 -14.24 6.89 5.62
C VAL A 79 -12.73 7.02 5.81
N SER A 80 -12.27 8.08 6.50
CA SER A 80 -10.86 8.31 6.79
C SER A 80 -10.28 7.28 7.75
N GLU A 81 -11.03 6.93 8.80
CA GLU A 81 -10.65 5.85 9.73
C GLU A 81 -10.40 4.56 8.97
N THR A 82 -11.34 4.18 8.10
CA THR A 82 -11.25 2.95 7.31
C THR A 82 -10.06 2.99 6.35
N ALA A 83 -9.88 4.07 5.60
CA ALA A 83 -8.77 4.24 4.67
C ALA A 83 -7.41 4.15 5.38
N ASN A 84 -7.25 4.88 6.50
CA ASN A 84 -6.02 4.87 7.29
C ASN A 84 -5.74 3.52 7.96
N LYS A 85 -6.78 2.82 8.42
CA LYS A 85 -6.66 1.47 8.98
C LYS A 85 -6.04 0.50 7.97
N TYR A 86 -6.53 0.49 6.73
CA TYR A 86 -5.98 -0.36 5.67
C TYR A 86 -4.56 0.07 5.28
N ALA A 87 -4.31 1.36 5.12
CA ALA A 87 -3.00 1.89 4.74
C ALA A 87 -1.92 1.56 5.77
N ASN A 88 -2.20 1.85 7.04
CA ASN A 88 -1.23 1.69 8.12
C ASN A 88 -1.01 0.23 8.54
N THR A 89 -1.90 -0.68 8.14
CA THR A 89 -1.77 -2.11 8.45
C THR A 89 -0.89 -2.85 7.43
N LEU A 90 -0.84 -2.40 6.18
CA LEU A 90 -0.11 -3.09 5.11
C LEU A 90 1.41 -3.14 5.38
N GLY A 91 2.01 -2.04 5.80
CA GLY A 91 3.45 -1.96 6.08
C GLY A 91 3.90 -2.96 7.15
N PRO A 92 3.33 -2.96 8.36
CA PRO A 92 3.62 -3.95 9.39
C PRO A 92 3.39 -5.40 8.96
N ILE A 93 2.33 -5.69 8.20
CA ILE A 93 2.07 -7.04 7.67
C ILE A 93 3.23 -7.48 6.77
N LEU A 94 3.63 -6.64 5.81
CA LEU A 94 4.72 -6.98 4.88
C LEU A 94 6.06 -7.16 5.60
N ASN A 95 6.36 -6.32 6.61
CA ASN A 95 7.54 -6.48 7.44
C ASN A 95 7.56 -7.81 8.20
N ASN A 96 6.43 -8.17 8.81
CA ASN A 96 6.32 -9.44 9.54
C ASN A 96 6.44 -10.65 8.60
N ILE A 97 5.85 -10.60 7.41
CA ILE A 97 6.01 -11.66 6.41
C ILE A 97 7.47 -11.75 5.96
N GLY A 98 8.15 -10.63 5.76
CA GLY A 98 9.57 -10.59 5.44
C GLY A 98 10.43 -11.24 6.54
N ASN A 99 10.12 -10.99 7.80
CA ASN A 99 10.79 -11.63 8.94
C ASN A 99 10.48 -13.13 9.02
N LEU A 100 9.23 -13.54 8.78
CA LEU A 100 8.85 -14.96 8.72
C LEU A 100 9.56 -15.67 7.57
N LEU A 101 9.67 -15.03 6.41
CA LEU A 101 10.43 -15.58 5.29
C LEU A 101 11.92 -15.75 5.64
N TYR A 102 12.51 -14.76 6.33
CA TYR A 102 13.89 -14.89 6.82
C TYR A 102 14.06 -16.11 7.74
N VAL A 103 13.14 -16.29 8.70
CA VAL A 103 13.15 -17.46 9.60
C VAL A 103 12.97 -18.76 8.81
N ALA A 104 12.04 -18.81 7.86
CA ALA A 104 11.82 -19.99 7.02
C ALA A 104 13.07 -20.36 6.21
N VAL A 105 13.75 -19.38 5.63
CA VAL A 105 15.02 -19.60 4.91
C VAL A 105 16.13 -20.08 5.84
N ALA A 106 16.22 -19.53 7.07
CA ALA A 106 17.19 -19.97 8.08
C ALA A 106 16.95 -21.44 8.51
N LEU A 107 15.69 -21.78 8.78
CA LEU A 107 15.30 -23.14 9.14
C LEU A 107 15.55 -24.13 7.99
N ALA A 108 15.14 -23.79 6.77
CA ALA A 108 15.39 -24.62 5.59
C ALA A 108 16.90 -24.83 5.36
N GLY A 109 17.70 -23.76 5.45
CA GLY A 109 19.14 -23.83 5.31
C GLY A 109 19.79 -24.71 6.38
N SER A 110 19.34 -24.59 7.63
CA SER A 110 19.83 -25.41 8.74
C SER A 110 19.48 -26.89 8.57
N LEU A 111 18.23 -27.18 8.15
CA LEU A 111 17.79 -28.56 7.87
C LEU A 111 18.57 -29.19 6.71
N PHE A 112 18.80 -28.44 5.62
CA PHE A 112 19.58 -28.93 4.49
C PHE A 112 21.04 -29.22 4.86
N LEU A 113 21.63 -28.42 5.77
CA LEU A 113 22.94 -28.69 6.33
C LEU A 113 22.95 -29.97 7.20
N MET A 114 21.95 -30.12 8.07
CA MET A 114 21.83 -31.24 8.99
C MET A 114 21.64 -32.57 8.24
N PHE A 115 20.77 -32.60 7.24
CA PHE A 115 20.49 -33.79 6.44
C PHE A 115 21.48 -33.99 5.29
N LYS A 116 22.53 -33.18 5.19
CA LYS A 116 23.54 -33.25 4.12
C LYS A 116 22.92 -33.35 2.71
N VAL A 117 21.87 -32.59 2.48
CA VAL A 117 21.16 -32.58 1.18
C VAL A 117 22.14 -32.18 0.09
N PRO A 118 22.24 -32.94 -1.03
CA PRO A 118 23.12 -32.57 -2.13
C PRO A 118 22.69 -31.19 -2.69
N ASN A 119 23.68 -30.27 -2.79
CA ASN A 119 23.40 -28.94 -3.33
C ASN A 119 23.24 -29.00 -4.85
N LEU A 120 22.03 -28.80 -5.33
CA LEU A 120 21.76 -28.53 -6.74
C LEU A 120 22.11 -27.07 -7.04
N SER A 121 23.36 -26.82 -7.43
CA SER A 121 23.82 -25.50 -7.79
C SER A 121 24.58 -25.51 -9.11
N ILE A 122 24.47 -24.41 -9.87
CA ILE A 122 25.24 -24.21 -11.10
C ILE A 122 26.74 -24.06 -10.76
N SER A 123 27.04 -23.53 -9.57
CA SER A 123 28.41 -23.33 -9.07
C SER A 123 29.09 -24.60 -8.58
N ARG A 124 28.36 -25.73 -8.49
CA ARG A 124 28.87 -27.03 -7.98
C ARG A 124 29.51 -26.96 -6.57
N LEU A 125 29.26 -25.90 -5.81
CA LEU A 125 29.75 -25.74 -4.46
C LEU A 125 28.98 -26.65 -3.50
N PRO A 126 29.64 -27.29 -2.53
CA PRO A 126 28.95 -28.07 -1.50
C PRO A 126 28.06 -27.12 -0.66
N PHE A 127 26.92 -27.62 -0.20
CA PHE A 127 26.04 -26.89 0.67
C PHE A 127 26.74 -26.60 2.00
N SER A 128 26.94 -25.33 2.32
CA SER A 128 27.70 -24.89 3.51
C SER A 128 27.07 -23.61 4.10
N ILE A 129 27.47 -23.32 5.32
CA ILE A 129 27.01 -22.09 6.00
C ILE A 129 27.37 -20.82 5.23
N SER A 130 28.45 -20.84 4.44
CA SER A 130 28.88 -19.75 3.56
C SER A 130 27.88 -19.45 2.44
N ILE A 131 26.96 -20.36 2.14
CA ILE A 131 25.85 -20.16 1.19
C ILE A 131 24.62 -19.66 1.93
N VAL A 132 24.33 -20.19 3.11
CA VAL A 132 23.12 -19.85 3.89
C VAL A 132 23.14 -18.38 4.33
N VAL A 133 24.25 -17.89 4.85
CA VAL A 133 24.34 -16.50 5.38
C VAL A 133 24.12 -15.43 4.31
N PRO A 134 24.76 -15.47 3.13
CA PRO A 134 24.43 -14.56 2.04
C PRO A 134 22.97 -14.66 1.59
N PHE A 135 22.40 -15.87 1.53
CA PHE A 135 21.01 -16.08 1.18
C PHE A 135 20.06 -15.38 2.16
N LEU A 136 20.32 -15.46 3.46
CA LEU A 136 19.55 -14.75 4.48
C LEU A 136 19.58 -13.24 4.29
N ASN A 137 20.77 -12.68 4.05
CA ASN A 137 20.91 -11.24 3.79
C ASN A 137 20.19 -10.80 2.52
N MET A 138 20.36 -11.56 1.43
CA MET A 138 19.66 -11.28 0.17
C MET A 138 18.13 -11.37 0.32
N THR A 139 17.64 -12.35 1.06
CA THR A 139 16.19 -12.52 1.33
C THR A 139 15.64 -11.33 2.08
N LYS A 140 16.35 -10.83 3.09
CA LYS A 140 15.94 -9.66 3.86
C LYS A 140 15.92 -8.39 3.01
N GLN A 141 16.96 -8.15 2.21
CA GLN A 141 17.03 -7.02 1.28
C GLN A 141 15.92 -7.10 0.23
N PHE A 142 15.68 -8.28 -0.33
CA PHE A 142 14.65 -8.48 -1.33
C PHE A 142 13.25 -8.21 -0.79
N ALA A 143 12.94 -8.71 0.42
CA ALA A 143 11.67 -8.43 1.09
C ALA A 143 11.48 -6.91 1.35
N GLY A 144 12.54 -6.21 1.75
CA GLY A 144 12.55 -4.75 1.90
C GLY A 144 12.27 -4.01 0.58
N ASN A 145 12.91 -4.45 -0.51
CA ASN A 145 12.70 -3.86 -1.84
C ASN A 145 11.28 -4.10 -2.35
N ILE A 146 10.67 -5.27 -2.12
CA ILE A 146 9.27 -5.54 -2.45
C ILE A 146 8.35 -4.55 -1.71
N ASN A 147 8.61 -4.30 -0.42
CA ASN A 147 7.84 -3.33 0.35
C ASN A 147 7.95 -1.91 -0.23
N GLN A 148 9.16 -1.46 -0.57
CA GLN A 148 9.39 -0.16 -1.22
C GLN A 148 8.67 -0.05 -2.57
N VAL A 149 8.80 -1.05 -3.44
CA VAL A 149 8.12 -1.06 -4.75
C VAL A 149 6.59 -1.01 -4.56
N SER A 150 6.06 -1.73 -3.58
CA SER A 150 4.61 -1.73 -3.30
C SER A 150 4.10 -0.35 -2.87
N GLN A 151 4.90 0.42 -2.13
CA GLN A 151 4.57 1.81 -1.78
C GLN A 151 4.66 2.75 -2.99
N GLN A 152 5.65 2.55 -3.88
CA GLN A 152 5.81 3.34 -5.10
C GLN A 152 4.66 3.14 -6.10
N ILE A 153 4.09 1.95 -6.19
CA ILE A 153 2.94 1.67 -7.07
C ILE A 153 1.77 2.61 -6.75
N ASN A 154 1.47 2.84 -5.47
CA ASN A 154 0.40 3.76 -5.08
C ASN A 154 0.68 5.20 -5.53
N ALA A 155 1.92 5.66 -5.38
CA ALA A 155 2.32 7.00 -5.84
C ALA A 155 2.20 7.16 -7.37
N VAL A 156 2.58 6.12 -8.14
CA VAL A 156 2.43 6.11 -9.59
C VAL A 156 0.96 6.13 -10.01
N VAL A 157 0.11 5.32 -9.37
CA VAL A 157 -1.34 5.29 -9.67
C VAL A 157 -1.99 6.66 -9.41
N MET A 158 -1.64 7.31 -8.30
CA MET A 158 -2.14 8.67 -8.00
C MET A 158 -1.60 9.70 -8.99
N GLY A 159 -0.33 9.62 -9.38
CA GLY A 159 0.25 10.48 -10.42
C GLY A 159 -0.44 10.31 -11.78
N MET A 160 -0.74 9.07 -12.18
CA MET A 160 -1.47 8.78 -13.42
C MET A 160 -2.89 9.34 -13.39
N ALA A 161 -3.62 9.19 -12.29
CA ALA A 161 -4.97 9.74 -12.13
C ALA A 161 -4.97 11.30 -12.17
N GLY A 162 -3.93 11.92 -11.63
CA GLY A 162 -3.73 13.38 -11.75
C GLY A 162 -3.43 13.81 -13.18
N ALA A 163 -2.56 13.08 -13.88
CA ALA A 163 -2.22 13.34 -15.28
C ALA A 163 -3.45 13.17 -16.20
N GLU A 164 -4.26 12.12 -16.00
CA GLU A 164 -5.50 11.90 -16.75
C GLU A 164 -6.45 13.10 -16.66
N ARG A 165 -6.62 13.68 -15.50
CA ARG A 165 -7.46 14.90 -15.32
C ARG A 165 -6.90 16.10 -16.07
N ILE A 166 -5.57 16.29 -16.06
CA ILE A 166 -4.92 17.38 -16.79
C ILE A 166 -5.08 17.20 -18.29
N PHE A 167 -4.88 15.99 -18.81
CA PHE A 167 -5.06 15.72 -20.23
C PHE A 167 -6.51 15.85 -20.66
N ASN A 168 -7.46 15.38 -19.87
CA ASN A 168 -8.89 15.59 -20.15
C ASN A 168 -9.26 17.08 -20.24
N LEU A 169 -8.65 17.93 -19.39
CA LEU A 169 -8.86 19.38 -19.48
C LEU A 169 -8.20 20.01 -20.71
N ILE A 170 -7.02 19.51 -21.11
CA ILE A 170 -6.32 20.01 -22.32
C ILE A 170 -7.05 19.61 -23.60
N ASP A 171 -7.65 18.41 -23.61
CA ASP A 171 -8.36 17.85 -24.77
C ASP A 171 -9.83 18.32 -24.83
N GLU A 172 -10.30 19.15 -23.87
CA GLU A 172 -11.66 19.71 -23.90
C GLU A 172 -11.81 20.69 -25.04
N GLU A 173 -12.87 20.55 -25.82
CA GLU A 173 -13.12 21.44 -26.96
C GLU A 173 -13.33 22.89 -26.47
N PRO A 174 -12.63 23.89 -27.06
CA PRO A 174 -12.82 25.27 -26.69
C PRO A 174 -14.25 25.72 -26.97
N GLU A 175 -14.84 26.47 -26.02
CA GLU A 175 -16.15 27.10 -26.25
C GLU A 175 -16.11 27.92 -27.53
N MET A 176 -17.02 27.63 -28.46
CA MET A 176 -17.20 28.44 -29.65
C MET A 176 -18.12 29.61 -29.30
N ASP A 177 -17.61 30.86 -29.46
CA ASP A 177 -18.37 32.09 -29.33
C ASP A 177 -19.48 32.21 -30.39
#